data_065454b58dcd8cb65baac3ef58ed72c4
#
_entry.id   065454b58dcd8cb65baac3ef58ed72c4
#
_cell.length_a   1.000
_cell.length_b   1.000
_cell.length_c   1.000
_cell.angle_alpha   90.00
_cell.angle_beta   90.00
_cell.angle_gamma   90.00
#
_symmetry.space_group_name_H-M   'P 1'
#
loop_
_entity.id
_entity.type
_entity.pdbx_description
1 polymer ?
#
loop_
_entity_poly.entity_id
_entity_poly.type
_entity_poly.pdbx_seq_one_letter_code
_entity_poly.pdbx_strand_id
1 'polypeptide(L)'
;KESDTVYLATDPDREGEAISWHLMKALKLDELKNKQVYRISFNEITKNAVKASLKSPRDLDMNLVNAQQTRRMLDRMVGYRISPLLWAKVKRGLSAGRVQSVALRMICDREDEINAFIPEEYWNLDAMLNVAGSKKPLDAKYYGLANEKGAKGSKSAIHSKEELDVILKDLEGVSYVADEVKKGERIKKAPIPFTTSTLQQEASKALNFSTQKTMRIAQQLYEGVEVKGHGTIGLITYLRTDSTRVADEADAAARSFVKEHYGENYAAAGEASAKNTGKIQDAHEAIRPTDITLTPVMVKESLPRDLFRLYQLIW
;
A
#
# COMPACT_ATOMS: atom_id res chain seq x y z
N LYS A 1 -37.82 15.42 -10.11
CA LYS A 1 -39.13 15.72 -9.52
C LYS A 1 -40.13 14.58 -9.72
N GLU A 2 -39.85 13.64 -10.61
CA GLU A 2 -40.80 12.57 -11.04
C GLU A 2 -40.59 11.24 -10.27
N SER A 3 -39.50 11.08 -9.56
CA SER A 3 -39.18 9.84 -8.84
C SER A 3 -39.63 9.90 -7.38
N ASP A 4 -40.22 8.82 -6.86
CA ASP A 4 -40.67 8.71 -5.47
C ASP A 4 -39.51 8.29 -4.53
N THR A 5 -38.47 7.67 -5.06
CA THR A 5 -37.31 7.19 -4.30
C THR A 5 -36.05 7.75 -4.89
N VAL A 6 -35.12 8.21 -4.01
CA VAL A 6 -33.81 8.74 -4.35
C VAL A 6 -32.76 7.93 -3.62
N TYR A 7 -31.80 7.38 -4.36
CA TYR A 7 -30.62 6.70 -3.80
C TYR A 7 -29.40 7.60 -3.91
N LEU A 8 -28.74 7.84 -2.78
CA LEU A 8 -27.49 8.57 -2.69
C LEU A 8 -26.33 7.56 -2.73
N ALA A 9 -25.63 7.48 -3.87
CA ALA A 9 -24.67 6.43 -4.20
C ALA A 9 -23.23 6.97 -4.33
N THR A 10 -22.83 7.87 -3.44
CA THR A 10 -21.47 8.40 -3.39
C THR A 10 -20.50 7.39 -2.76
N ASP A 11 -19.20 7.68 -2.80
CA ASP A 11 -18.17 6.79 -2.29
C ASP A 11 -18.41 6.33 -0.83
N PRO A 12 -17.92 5.15 -0.42
CA PRO A 12 -18.19 4.56 0.90
C PRO A 12 -17.39 5.19 2.04
N ASP A 13 -16.76 6.33 1.85
CA ASP A 13 -16.00 7.05 2.88
C ASP A 13 -16.78 8.24 3.47
N ARG A 14 -16.18 8.90 4.47
CA ARG A 14 -16.79 10.07 5.13
C ARG A 14 -16.97 11.27 4.21
N GLU A 15 -16.14 11.41 3.17
CA GLU A 15 -16.27 12.48 2.19
C GLU A 15 -17.50 12.22 1.32
N GLY A 16 -17.69 10.98 0.87
CA GLY A 16 -18.89 10.54 0.14
C GLY A 16 -20.15 10.67 0.99
N GLU A 17 -20.10 10.35 2.29
CA GLU A 17 -21.23 10.54 3.20
C GLU A 17 -21.62 12.01 3.34
N ALA A 18 -20.62 12.90 3.47
CA ALA A 18 -20.88 14.34 3.52
C ALA A 18 -21.40 14.90 2.20
N ILE A 19 -20.93 14.38 1.05
CA ILE A 19 -21.47 14.75 -0.27
C ILE A 19 -22.94 14.34 -0.36
N SER A 20 -23.29 13.13 0.04
CA SER A 20 -24.68 12.67 0.09
C SER A 20 -25.56 13.57 0.95
N TRP A 21 -25.07 13.94 2.13
CA TRP A 21 -25.78 14.86 3.02
C TRP A 21 -25.96 16.24 2.39
N HIS A 22 -24.93 16.80 1.75
CA HIS A 22 -25.02 18.08 1.06
C HIS A 22 -26.01 18.05 -0.12
N LEU A 23 -26.02 16.95 -0.89
CA LEU A 23 -27.00 16.76 -1.96
C LEU A 23 -28.43 16.70 -1.42
N MET A 24 -28.63 15.97 -0.33
CA MET A 24 -29.94 15.91 0.34
C MET A 24 -30.43 17.30 0.73
N LYS A 25 -29.55 18.11 1.36
CA LYS A 25 -29.88 19.49 1.78
C LYS A 25 -30.05 20.44 0.59
N ALA A 26 -29.15 20.43 -0.38
CA ALA A 26 -29.21 21.32 -1.53
C ALA A 26 -30.44 21.10 -2.40
N LEU A 27 -30.87 19.84 -2.54
CA LEU A 27 -32.06 19.46 -3.27
C LEU A 27 -33.33 19.48 -2.41
N LYS A 28 -33.21 19.81 -1.12
CA LYS A 28 -34.30 19.83 -0.13
C LYS A 28 -35.07 18.51 -0.07
N LEU A 29 -34.37 17.39 -0.22
CA LEU A 29 -35.01 16.08 -0.24
C LEU A 29 -35.62 15.69 1.10
N ASP A 30 -35.07 16.18 2.20
CA ASP A 30 -35.57 15.99 3.57
C ASP A 30 -36.86 16.78 3.88
N GLU A 31 -37.18 17.80 3.08
CA GLU A 31 -38.42 18.59 3.21
C GLU A 31 -39.59 17.96 2.41
N LEU A 32 -39.28 17.02 1.52
CA LEU A 32 -40.28 16.44 0.62
C LEU A 32 -40.97 15.22 1.26
N LYS A 33 -42.18 15.44 1.85
CA LYS A 33 -42.94 14.40 2.55
C LYS A 33 -43.28 13.14 1.75
N ASN A 34 -43.23 13.22 0.42
CA ASN A 34 -43.64 12.15 -0.50
C ASN A 34 -42.41 11.42 -1.14
N LYS A 35 -41.21 11.66 -0.64
CA LYS A 35 -40.01 11.02 -1.23
C LYS A 35 -39.25 10.23 -0.17
N GLN A 36 -38.81 9.04 -0.56
CA GLN A 36 -37.94 8.22 0.23
C GLN A 36 -36.46 8.48 -0.22
N VAL A 37 -35.59 8.77 0.72
CA VAL A 37 -34.18 9.03 0.44
C VAL A 37 -33.35 8.01 1.19
N TYR A 38 -32.56 7.25 0.44
CA TYR A 38 -31.72 6.20 0.98
C TYR A 38 -30.26 6.40 0.59
N ARG A 39 -29.39 5.98 1.45
CA ARG A 39 -27.96 5.85 1.20
C ARG A 39 -27.65 4.42 0.78
N ILE A 40 -26.95 4.26 -0.33
CA ILE A 40 -26.35 2.99 -0.74
C ILE A 40 -24.86 3.15 -0.88
N SER A 41 -24.08 2.13 -0.51
CA SER A 41 -22.63 2.14 -0.63
C SER A 41 -22.14 0.78 -1.13
N PHE A 42 -21.09 0.82 -1.91
CA PHE A 42 -20.45 -0.37 -2.47
C PHE A 42 -18.95 -0.08 -2.64
N ASN A 43 -18.13 -1.11 -2.57
CA ASN A 43 -16.69 -1.00 -2.68
C ASN A 43 -16.18 -1.21 -4.11
N GLU A 44 -17.07 -1.60 -5.03
CA GLU A 44 -16.77 -1.81 -6.44
C GLU A 44 -17.96 -1.42 -7.31
N ILE A 45 -17.68 -0.92 -8.51
CA ILE A 45 -18.71 -0.53 -9.47
C ILE A 45 -18.92 -1.68 -10.45
N THR A 46 -19.61 -2.70 -9.97
CA THR A 46 -20.07 -3.84 -10.76
C THR A 46 -21.59 -3.98 -10.69
N LYS A 47 -22.17 -4.62 -11.71
CA LYS A 47 -23.62 -4.86 -11.76
C LYS A 47 -24.14 -5.60 -10.51
N ASN A 48 -23.36 -6.55 -10.00
CA ASN A 48 -23.73 -7.36 -8.84
C ASN A 48 -23.66 -6.56 -7.55
N ALA A 49 -22.56 -5.81 -7.32
CA ALA A 49 -22.40 -4.96 -6.15
C ALA A 49 -23.47 -3.87 -6.06
N VAL A 50 -23.77 -3.20 -7.18
CA VAL A 50 -24.83 -2.19 -7.24
C VAL A 50 -26.20 -2.81 -6.97
N LYS A 51 -26.52 -3.96 -7.54
CA LYS A 51 -27.79 -4.66 -7.26
C LYS A 51 -27.91 -5.13 -5.81
N ALA A 52 -26.81 -5.57 -5.21
CA ALA A 52 -26.78 -5.97 -3.80
C ALA A 52 -27.01 -4.77 -2.88
N SER A 53 -26.35 -3.65 -3.15
CA SER A 53 -26.49 -2.42 -2.34
C SER A 53 -27.90 -1.83 -2.40
N LEU A 54 -28.60 -1.95 -3.54
CA LEU A 54 -30.02 -1.56 -3.67
C LEU A 54 -30.95 -2.40 -2.80
N LYS A 55 -30.57 -3.63 -2.45
CA LYS A 55 -31.35 -4.51 -1.57
C LYS A 55 -31.16 -4.21 -0.09
N SER A 56 -30.10 -3.48 0.26
CA SER A 56 -29.76 -3.14 1.64
C SER A 56 -29.48 -1.63 1.79
N PRO A 57 -30.49 -0.79 1.47
CA PRO A 57 -30.37 0.65 1.64
C PRO A 57 -30.32 0.99 3.12
N ARG A 58 -29.66 2.10 3.46
CA ARG A 58 -29.54 2.60 4.82
C ARG A 58 -29.83 4.10 4.90
N ASP A 59 -29.92 4.62 6.11
CA ASP A 59 -29.94 6.05 6.33
C ASP A 59 -28.51 6.64 6.23
N LEU A 60 -28.43 7.98 6.16
CA LEU A 60 -27.18 8.71 6.24
C LEU A 60 -26.54 8.53 7.63
N ASP A 61 -25.28 8.23 7.68
CA ASP A 61 -24.51 8.20 8.92
C ASP A 61 -24.07 9.62 9.31
N MET A 62 -24.84 10.23 10.19
CA MET A 62 -24.54 11.57 10.68
C MET A 62 -23.23 11.67 11.48
N ASN A 63 -22.69 10.57 12.01
CA ASN A 63 -21.39 10.58 12.68
C ASN A 63 -20.26 10.79 11.66
N LEU A 64 -20.35 10.13 10.51
CA LEU A 64 -19.40 10.33 9.40
C LEU A 64 -19.52 11.74 8.82
N VAL A 65 -20.76 12.24 8.63
CA VAL A 65 -20.99 13.63 8.19
C VAL A 65 -20.36 14.64 9.18
N ASN A 66 -20.63 14.47 10.47
CA ASN A 66 -20.08 15.35 11.50
C ASN A 66 -18.55 15.25 11.59
N ALA A 67 -17.98 14.07 11.44
CA ALA A 67 -16.54 13.88 11.41
C ALA A 67 -15.89 14.63 10.24
N GLN A 68 -16.50 14.60 9.04
CA GLN A 68 -16.04 15.35 7.88
C GLN A 68 -16.16 16.86 8.11
N GLN A 69 -17.30 17.34 8.62
CA GLN A 69 -17.52 18.76 8.91
C GLN A 69 -16.51 19.27 9.96
N THR A 70 -16.31 18.53 11.03
CA THR A 70 -15.34 18.88 12.08
C THR A 70 -13.92 18.98 11.51
N ARG A 71 -13.52 18.02 10.68
CA ARG A 71 -12.22 18.07 9.99
C ARG A 71 -12.06 19.33 9.15
N ARG A 72 -13.08 19.66 8.36
CA ARG A 72 -13.09 20.86 7.50
C ARG A 72 -12.99 22.14 8.31
N MET A 73 -13.72 22.22 9.43
CA MET A 73 -13.67 23.36 10.35
C MET A 73 -12.29 23.51 10.98
N LEU A 74 -11.70 22.43 11.47
CA LEU A 74 -10.36 22.44 12.06
C LEU A 74 -9.30 22.87 11.05
N ASP A 75 -9.32 22.34 9.84
CA ASP A 75 -8.35 22.71 8.81
C ASP A 75 -8.44 24.19 8.44
N ARG A 76 -9.66 24.75 8.42
CA ARG A 76 -9.86 26.20 8.21
C ARG A 76 -9.38 27.02 9.40
N MET A 77 -9.75 26.64 10.62
CA MET A 77 -9.34 27.37 11.83
C MET A 77 -7.82 27.41 11.95
N VAL A 78 -7.15 26.28 11.75
CA VAL A 78 -5.69 26.19 11.81
C VAL A 78 -5.07 27.03 10.69
N GLY A 79 -5.50 26.83 9.44
CA GLY A 79 -4.96 27.52 8.28
C GLY A 79 -5.10 29.04 8.38
N TYR A 80 -6.30 29.53 8.66
CA TYR A 80 -6.56 30.98 8.70
C TYR A 80 -5.97 31.69 9.91
N ARG A 81 -5.77 31.02 11.04
CA ARG A 81 -5.18 31.65 12.24
C ARG A 81 -3.66 31.61 12.24
N ILE A 82 -3.06 30.50 11.77
CA ILE A 82 -1.60 30.32 11.85
C ILE A 82 -0.88 30.85 10.61
N SER A 83 -1.46 30.77 9.40
CA SER A 83 -0.81 31.26 8.20
C SER A 83 -0.45 32.77 8.27
N PRO A 84 -1.34 33.68 8.76
CA PRO A 84 -0.97 35.08 8.94
C PRO A 84 0.16 35.30 9.96
N LEU A 85 0.22 34.48 11.01
CA LEU A 85 1.32 34.54 11.98
C LEU A 85 2.66 34.17 11.32
N LEU A 86 2.66 33.14 10.48
CA LEU A 86 3.85 32.78 9.68
C LEU A 86 4.26 33.91 8.74
N TRP A 87 3.31 34.60 8.13
CA TRP A 87 3.61 35.74 7.25
C TRP A 87 4.25 36.90 7.99
N ALA A 88 3.78 37.15 9.21
CA ALA A 88 4.31 38.24 10.05
C ALA A 88 5.68 37.92 10.66
N LYS A 89 5.92 36.66 11.03
CA LYS A 89 7.11 36.25 11.82
C LYS A 89 8.19 35.54 11.02
N VAL A 90 7.84 34.92 9.87
CA VAL A 90 8.79 34.14 9.07
C VAL A 90 8.87 34.68 7.64
N LYS A 91 7.86 34.41 6.79
CA LYS A 91 7.88 34.84 5.40
C LYS A 91 6.46 34.83 4.82
N ARG A 92 6.12 35.82 3.98
CA ARG A 92 4.87 35.83 3.20
C ARG A 92 4.78 34.63 2.26
N GLY A 93 3.57 34.10 2.09
CA GLY A 93 3.29 32.97 1.20
C GLY A 93 3.41 31.58 1.85
N LEU A 94 3.88 31.50 3.10
CA LEU A 94 3.85 30.26 3.85
C LEU A 94 2.41 29.93 4.27
N SER A 95 2.10 28.63 4.34
CA SER A 95 0.81 28.15 4.84
C SER A 95 1.02 27.16 5.99
N ALA A 96 0.11 27.18 6.95
CA ALA A 96 0.02 26.18 7.98
C ALA A 96 -1.19 25.30 7.76
N GLY A 97 -1.07 24.05 8.10
CA GLY A 97 -2.14 23.09 8.03
C GLY A 97 -1.83 21.86 8.87
N ARG A 98 -2.85 21.22 9.35
CA ARG A 98 -2.74 20.07 10.25
C ARG A 98 -1.85 18.95 9.68
N VAL A 99 -2.04 18.59 8.42
CA VAL A 99 -1.25 17.56 7.74
C VAL A 99 0.18 18.04 7.47
N GLN A 100 0.34 19.28 7.00
CA GLN A 100 1.64 19.88 6.71
C GLN A 100 2.52 19.95 7.97
N SER A 101 1.94 20.34 9.11
CA SER A 101 2.68 20.48 10.36
C SER A 101 3.19 19.14 10.88
N VAL A 102 2.36 18.09 10.78
CA VAL A 102 2.79 16.73 11.16
C VAL A 102 3.89 16.22 10.22
N ALA A 103 3.74 16.40 8.91
CA ALA A 103 4.76 15.99 7.95
C ALA A 103 6.09 16.71 8.18
N LEU A 104 6.06 18.04 8.43
CA LEU A 104 7.24 18.82 8.76
C LEU A 104 7.88 18.34 10.06
N ARG A 105 7.09 18.04 11.08
CA ARG A 105 7.60 17.52 12.36
C ARG A 105 8.35 16.21 12.16
N MET A 106 7.79 15.27 11.38
CA MET A 106 8.48 14.01 11.10
C MET A 106 9.83 14.20 10.39
N ILE A 107 9.90 15.21 9.48
CA ILE A 107 11.16 15.55 8.80
C ILE A 107 12.17 16.15 9.80
N CYS A 108 11.73 17.06 10.68
CA CYS A 108 12.58 17.67 11.69
C CYS A 108 13.11 16.61 12.68
N ASP A 109 12.24 15.71 13.17
CA ASP A 109 12.63 14.63 14.07
C ASP A 109 13.68 13.72 13.41
N ARG A 110 13.56 13.42 12.12
CA ARG A 110 14.57 12.68 11.37
C ARG A 110 15.88 13.45 11.21
N GLU A 111 15.81 14.75 10.96
CA GLU A 111 16.99 15.61 10.86
C GLU A 111 17.73 15.70 12.21
N ASP A 112 16.97 15.77 13.30
CA ASP A 112 17.56 15.74 14.65
C ASP A 112 18.29 14.41 14.92
N GLU A 113 17.72 13.27 14.49
CA GLU A 113 18.40 11.96 14.55
C GLU A 113 19.67 11.94 13.70
N ILE A 114 19.65 12.52 12.49
CA ILE A 114 20.83 12.61 11.61
C ILE A 114 21.91 13.47 12.25
N ASN A 115 21.55 14.62 12.82
CA ASN A 115 22.48 15.53 13.47
C ASN A 115 23.08 14.96 14.78
N ALA A 116 22.30 14.12 15.47
CA ALA A 116 22.75 13.43 16.69
C ALA A 116 23.55 12.14 16.40
N PHE A 117 23.60 11.69 15.14
CA PHE A 117 24.30 10.47 14.78
C PHE A 117 25.80 10.62 14.95
N ILE A 118 26.39 9.73 15.74
CA ILE A 118 27.83 9.62 15.92
C ILE A 118 28.31 8.49 15.02
N PRO A 119 29.14 8.79 14.00
CA PRO A 119 29.68 7.76 13.12
C PRO A 119 30.60 6.82 13.89
N GLU A 120 30.42 5.53 13.73
CA GLU A 120 31.32 4.49 14.25
C GLU A 120 32.04 3.86 13.08
N GLU A 121 33.38 3.79 13.20
CA GLU A 121 34.22 3.11 12.21
C GLU A 121 34.01 1.60 12.31
N TYR A 122 33.85 0.96 11.17
CA TYR A 122 33.88 -0.50 11.10
C TYR A 122 34.54 -0.95 9.79
N TRP A 123 35.11 -2.14 9.83
CA TRP A 123 35.78 -2.76 8.70
C TRP A 123 35.09 -4.03 8.28
N ASN A 124 35.04 -4.28 6.96
CA ASN A 124 34.57 -5.52 6.39
C ASN A 124 35.78 -6.25 5.79
N LEU A 125 35.84 -7.55 6.02
CA LEU A 125 36.84 -8.42 5.43
C LEU A 125 36.12 -9.47 4.57
N ASP A 126 36.33 -9.41 3.27
CA ASP A 126 35.79 -10.34 2.29
C ASP A 126 36.95 -11.09 1.63
N ALA A 127 36.83 -12.40 1.44
CA ALA A 127 37.81 -13.24 0.79
C ALA A 127 37.21 -13.94 -0.44
N MET A 128 37.91 -13.89 -1.55
CA MET A 128 37.60 -14.69 -2.74
C MET A 128 38.43 -15.97 -2.71
N LEU A 129 37.76 -17.10 -2.47
CA LEU A 129 38.41 -18.40 -2.30
C LEU A 129 38.26 -19.24 -3.58
N ASN A 130 39.38 -19.79 -4.05
CA ASN A 130 39.37 -20.75 -5.14
C ASN A 130 39.00 -22.14 -4.63
N VAL A 131 37.90 -22.68 -5.15
CA VAL A 131 37.42 -24.02 -4.78
C VAL A 131 37.88 -25.02 -5.84
N ALA A 132 38.54 -26.09 -5.43
CA ALA A 132 38.99 -27.14 -6.35
C ALA A 132 37.80 -27.71 -7.13
N GLY A 133 37.94 -27.75 -8.48
CA GLY A 133 36.88 -28.23 -9.36
C GLY A 133 35.81 -27.21 -9.73
N SER A 134 35.82 -25.99 -9.16
CA SER A 134 34.91 -24.91 -9.52
C SER A 134 35.58 -23.87 -10.39
N LYS A 135 34.89 -23.41 -11.46
CA LYS A 135 35.32 -22.27 -12.28
C LYS A 135 35.01 -20.91 -11.67
N LYS A 136 34.15 -20.89 -10.64
CA LYS A 136 33.75 -19.65 -9.94
C LYS A 136 34.35 -19.62 -8.56
N PRO A 137 34.95 -18.51 -8.15
CA PRO A 137 35.40 -18.34 -6.78
C PRO A 137 34.20 -18.36 -5.82
N LEU A 138 34.47 -18.68 -4.57
CA LEU A 138 33.52 -18.57 -3.48
C LEU A 138 33.80 -17.26 -2.72
N ASP A 139 32.81 -16.39 -2.66
CA ASP A 139 32.88 -15.18 -1.86
C ASP A 139 32.56 -15.51 -0.41
N ALA A 140 33.54 -15.35 0.46
CA ALA A 140 33.42 -15.56 1.89
C ALA A 140 33.53 -14.24 2.64
N LYS A 141 32.75 -14.09 3.72
CA LYS A 141 32.78 -12.92 4.58
C LYS A 141 33.28 -13.32 5.96
N TYR A 142 34.16 -12.50 6.51
CA TYR A 142 34.57 -12.67 7.89
C TYR A 142 33.35 -12.59 8.81
N TYR A 143 33.26 -13.53 9.71
CA TYR A 143 32.13 -13.61 10.64
C TYR A 143 32.57 -13.32 12.10
N GLY A 144 33.74 -13.78 12.48
CA GLY A 144 34.27 -13.68 13.84
C GLY A 144 35.13 -14.89 14.15
N LEU A 145 35.66 -14.93 15.38
CA LEU A 145 36.47 -16.04 15.86
C LEU A 145 35.61 -17.28 16.11
N ALA A 146 36.14 -18.46 15.80
CA ALA A 146 35.55 -19.71 16.22
C ALA A 146 35.59 -19.83 17.75
N ASN A 147 34.63 -20.52 18.36
CA ASN A 147 34.70 -20.84 19.78
C ASN A 147 35.74 -21.95 20.04
N GLU A 148 36.07 -22.19 21.30
CA GLU A 148 37.07 -23.21 21.73
C GLU A 148 36.80 -24.61 21.20
N LYS A 149 35.58 -24.91 20.75
CA LYS A 149 35.16 -26.19 20.14
C LYS A 149 35.20 -26.19 18.61
N GLY A 150 35.74 -25.12 17.98
CA GLY A 150 35.79 -24.97 16.55
C GLY A 150 34.44 -24.67 15.88
N ALA A 151 33.34 -24.54 16.65
CA ALA A 151 32.07 -24.17 16.14
C ALA A 151 31.98 -22.65 15.91
N LYS A 152 31.00 -22.22 15.07
CA LYS A 152 30.75 -20.82 14.73
C LYS A 152 30.56 -19.99 16.00
N GLY A 153 31.46 -19.03 16.23
CA GLY A 153 31.35 -18.06 17.31
C GLY A 153 30.28 -17.01 17.07
N SER A 154 30.24 -15.99 17.90
CA SER A 154 29.39 -14.84 17.66
C SER A 154 29.95 -13.96 16.53
N LYS A 155 29.07 -13.33 15.79
CA LYS A 155 29.46 -12.31 14.81
C LYS A 155 30.16 -11.16 15.55
N SER A 156 31.39 -10.84 15.15
CA SER A 156 32.12 -9.70 15.68
C SER A 156 32.37 -8.65 14.59
N ALA A 157 32.21 -7.39 14.96
CA ALA A 157 32.62 -6.27 14.11
C ALA A 157 34.10 -5.99 14.31
N ILE A 158 34.78 -5.55 13.28
CA ILE A 158 36.17 -5.06 13.31
C ILE A 158 36.06 -3.54 13.40
N HIS A 159 36.57 -2.94 14.44
CA HIS A 159 36.42 -1.52 14.74
C HIS A 159 37.63 -0.68 14.40
N SER A 160 38.78 -1.29 14.13
CA SER A 160 39.99 -0.55 13.80
C SER A 160 40.82 -1.27 12.75
N LYS A 161 41.73 -0.51 12.14
CA LYS A 161 42.71 -1.07 11.19
C LYS A 161 43.68 -2.04 11.87
N GLU A 162 44.04 -1.76 13.09
CA GLU A 162 44.96 -2.58 13.91
C GLU A 162 44.35 -3.98 14.15
N GLU A 163 43.04 -4.04 14.49
CA GLU A 163 42.29 -5.30 14.60
C GLU A 163 42.26 -6.06 13.27
N LEU A 164 42.03 -5.35 12.18
CA LEU A 164 42.01 -5.95 10.84
C LEU A 164 43.39 -6.51 10.47
N ASP A 165 44.47 -5.76 10.73
CA ASP A 165 45.82 -6.17 10.40
C ASP A 165 46.23 -7.43 11.17
N VAL A 166 45.82 -7.60 12.42
CA VAL A 166 45.99 -8.84 13.19
C VAL A 166 45.28 -10.02 12.53
N ILE A 167 44.02 -9.83 12.18
CA ILE A 167 43.20 -10.89 11.50
C ILE A 167 43.81 -11.28 10.17
N LEU A 168 44.27 -10.29 9.37
CA LEU A 168 44.89 -10.55 8.07
C LEU A 168 46.21 -11.36 8.24
N LYS A 169 47.00 -11.03 9.23
CA LYS A 169 48.23 -11.76 9.53
C LYS A 169 47.95 -13.21 9.95
N ASP A 170 46.89 -13.43 10.72
CA ASP A 170 46.50 -14.79 11.14
C ASP A 170 45.94 -15.62 9.97
N LEU A 171 45.45 -14.94 8.91
CA LEU A 171 44.91 -15.59 7.69
C LEU A 171 45.98 -15.80 6.60
N GLU A 172 47.22 -15.32 6.79
CA GLU A 172 48.29 -15.54 5.83
C GLU A 172 48.78 -17.00 5.82
N GLY A 173 48.77 -17.60 4.62
CA GLY A 173 49.28 -18.96 4.40
C GLY A 173 48.44 -20.09 4.98
N VAL A 174 47.24 -19.82 5.47
CA VAL A 174 46.34 -20.84 6.01
C VAL A 174 45.47 -21.51 4.93
N SER A 175 45.08 -22.73 5.19
CA SER A 175 44.13 -23.46 4.36
C SER A 175 42.73 -23.24 4.87
N TYR A 176 41.81 -22.93 3.95
CA TYR A 176 40.41 -22.73 4.27
C TYR A 176 39.64 -24.05 4.13
N VAL A 177 38.86 -24.40 5.13
CA VAL A 177 38.08 -25.63 5.17
C VAL A 177 36.62 -25.29 5.37
N ALA A 178 35.72 -25.90 4.55
CA ALA A 178 34.29 -25.80 4.77
C ALA A 178 33.90 -26.72 5.94
N ASP A 179 33.57 -26.15 7.06
CA ASP A 179 33.17 -26.89 8.28
C ASP A 179 31.74 -27.44 8.12
N GLU A 180 30.81 -26.62 7.65
CA GLU A 180 29.42 -27.02 7.51
C GLU A 180 28.80 -26.45 6.22
N VAL A 181 28.03 -27.29 5.51
CA VAL A 181 27.23 -26.88 4.36
C VAL A 181 25.74 -27.10 4.67
N LYS A 182 25.03 -26.04 4.95
CA LYS A 182 23.57 -26.06 5.14
C LYS A 182 22.87 -25.84 3.82
N LYS A 183 22.17 -26.85 3.33
CA LYS A 183 21.25 -26.68 2.20
C LYS A 183 19.87 -26.37 2.76
N GLY A 184 19.28 -25.30 2.29
CA GLY A 184 17.94 -24.89 2.71
C GLY A 184 17.19 -24.25 1.55
N GLU A 185 15.90 -24.20 1.68
CA GLU A 185 15.02 -23.52 0.74
C GLU A 185 14.57 -22.18 1.35
N ARG A 186 14.54 -21.15 0.54
CA ARG A 186 13.98 -19.86 0.92
C ARG A 186 12.66 -19.66 0.18
N ILE A 187 11.57 -19.75 0.91
CA ILE A 187 10.25 -19.44 0.36
C ILE A 187 10.07 -17.93 0.32
N LYS A 188 9.88 -17.38 -0.89
CA LYS A 188 9.49 -15.99 -1.08
C LYS A 188 7.96 -15.95 -1.02
N LYS A 189 7.40 -15.40 0.05
CA LYS A 189 5.95 -15.22 0.18
C LYS A 189 5.45 -14.23 -0.88
N ALA A 190 4.23 -14.43 -1.35
CA ALA A 190 3.54 -13.47 -2.19
C ALA A 190 3.33 -12.15 -1.43
N PRO A 191 3.37 -10.99 -2.13
CA PRO A 191 2.99 -9.73 -1.49
C PRO A 191 1.53 -9.76 -1.06
N ILE A 192 1.21 -8.97 -0.04
CA ILE A 192 -0.16 -8.77 0.41
C ILE A 192 -0.92 -7.87 -0.57
N PRO A 193 -2.27 -7.95 -0.63
CA PRO A 193 -3.08 -7.05 -1.42
C PRO A 193 -2.82 -5.58 -1.12
N PHE A 194 -2.99 -4.71 -2.10
CA PHE A 194 -2.66 -3.31 -1.99
C PHE A 194 -3.58 -2.51 -1.07
N THR A 195 -2.97 -1.70 -0.22
CA THR A 195 -3.57 -0.51 0.37
C THR A 195 -3.24 0.71 -0.49
N THR A 196 -3.86 1.87 -0.21
CA THR A 196 -3.52 3.13 -0.89
C THR A 196 -2.01 3.42 -0.82
N SER A 197 -1.40 3.28 0.36
CA SER A 197 0.00 3.60 0.55
C SER A 197 0.94 2.62 -0.15
N THR A 198 0.66 1.33 -0.09
CA THR A 198 1.49 0.31 -0.74
C THR A 198 1.38 0.36 -2.26
N LEU A 199 0.18 0.67 -2.81
CA LEU A 199 0.00 0.91 -4.23
C LEU A 199 0.83 2.11 -4.71
N GLN A 200 0.82 3.23 -3.98
CA GLN A 200 1.61 4.41 -4.31
C GLN A 200 3.12 4.11 -4.31
N GLN A 201 3.61 3.37 -3.31
CA GLN A 201 5.00 2.98 -3.20
C GLN A 201 5.43 2.08 -4.36
N GLU A 202 4.63 1.06 -4.66
CA GLU A 202 4.98 0.12 -5.72
C GLU A 202 4.84 0.73 -7.11
N ALA A 203 3.82 1.57 -7.35
CA ALA A 203 3.70 2.33 -8.58
C ALA A 203 4.86 3.32 -8.79
N SER A 204 5.38 3.91 -7.71
CA SER A 204 6.59 4.74 -7.78
C SER A 204 7.81 3.93 -8.17
N LYS A 205 8.03 2.77 -7.57
CA LYS A 205 9.19 1.90 -7.83
C LYS A 205 9.14 1.27 -9.22
N ALA A 206 8.01 0.64 -9.57
CA ALA A 206 7.91 -0.16 -10.79
C ALA A 206 7.54 0.66 -12.02
N LEU A 207 6.75 1.73 -11.86
CA LEU A 207 6.21 2.51 -12.96
C LEU A 207 6.78 3.92 -13.05
N ASN A 208 7.50 4.39 -12.03
CA ASN A 208 7.96 5.76 -11.88
C ASN A 208 6.79 6.77 -11.88
N PHE A 209 5.67 6.42 -11.24
CA PHE A 209 4.53 7.31 -11.11
C PHE A 209 4.61 8.11 -9.81
N SER A 210 4.28 9.39 -9.86
CA SER A 210 4.07 10.17 -8.64
C SER A 210 2.81 9.70 -7.92
N THR A 211 2.72 9.94 -6.61
CA THR A 211 1.53 9.62 -5.79
C THR A 211 0.26 10.24 -6.37
N GLN A 212 0.32 11.49 -6.82
CA GLN A 212 -0.81 12.19 -7.44
C GLN A 212 -1.24 11.52 -8.76
N LYS A 213 -0.28 11.15 -9.61
CA LYS A 213 -0.56 10.44 -10.88
C LYS A 213 -1.19 9.08 -10.61
N THR A 214 -0.64 8.32 -9.66
CA THR A 214 -1.16 7.00 -9.26
C THR A 214 -2.62 7.11 -8.83
N MET A 215 -2.93 8.05 -7.93
CA MET A 215 -4.29 8.20 -7.43
C MET A 215 -5.28 8.65 -8.49
N ARG A 216 -4.86 9.53 -9.40
CA ARG A 216 -5.72 9.97 -10.52
C ARG A 216 -6.06 8.80 -11.46
N ILE A 217 -5.09 7.96 -11.78
CA ILE A 217 -5.28 6.80 -12.65
C ILE A 217 -6.12 5.74 -11.93
N ALA A 218 -5.86 5.48 -10.65
CA ALA A 218 -6.63 4.55 -9.85
C ALA A 218 -8.11 4.99 -9.76
N GLN A 219 -8.37 6.30 -9.63
CA GLN A 219 -9.74 6.84 -9.65
C GLN A 219 -10.45 6.53 -10.96
N GLN A 220 -9.79 6.69 -12.10
CA GLN A 220 -10.38 6.35 -13.40
C GLN A 220 -10.67 4.85 -13.53
N LEU A 221 -9.77 3.99 -13.05
CA LEU A 221 -9.98 2.54 -13.06
C LEU A 221 -11.14 2.11 -12.16
N TYR A 222 -11.36 2.83 -11.06
CA TYR A 222 -12.48 2.58 -10.14
C TYR A 222 -13.81 3.07 -10.69
N GLU A 223 -13.88 4.34 -11.15
CA GLU A 223 -15.11 4.96 -11.63
C GLU A 223 -15.66 4.29 -12.90
N GLY A 224 -14.80 3.70 -13.68
CA GLY A 224 -15.15 2.95 -14.87
C GLY A 224 -14.42 3.42 -16.12
N VAL A 225 -14.04 2.44 -16.90
CA VAL A 225 -13.42 2.62 -18.22
C VAL A 225 -14.16 1.77 -19.23
N GLU A 226 -14.15 2.20 -20.48
CA GLU A 226 -14.74 1.40 -21.54
C GLU A 226 -13.86 0.20 -21.88
N VAL A 227 -14.40 -1.00 -21.74
CA VAL A 227 -13.71 -2.25 -22.06
C VAL A 227 -14.46 -2.97 -23.16
N LYS A 228 -13.78 -3.27 -24.24
CA LYS A 228 -14.34 -3.92 -25.43
C LYS A 228 -15.07 -5.22 -25.05
N GLY A 229 -16.36 -5.31 -25.39
CA GLY A 229 -17.21 -6.46 -25.07
C GLY A 229 -17.83 -6.43 -23.67
N HIS A 230 -17.45 -5.51 -22.80
CA HIS A 230 -17.96 -5.40 -21.43
C HIS A 230 -18.66 -4.05 -21.14
N GLY A 231 -18.49 -3.04 -22.04
CA GLY A 231 -18.99 -1.69 -21.81
C GLY A 231 -18.16 -0.92 -20.77
N THR A 232 -18.76 0.10 -20.18
CA THR A 232 -18.10 0.89 -19.12
C THR A 232 -18.21 0.18 -17.78
N ILE A 233 -17.06 -0.24 -17.23
CA ILE A 233 -16.97 -0.98 -15.97
C ILE A 233 -15.81 -0.47 -15.10
N GLY A 234 -15.99 -0.52 -13.77
CA GLY A 234 -14.90 -0.33 -12.81
C GLY A 234 -14.01 -1.56 -12.79
N LEU A 235 -12.71 -1.37 -13.03
CA LEU A 235 -11.76 -2.47 -13.10
C LEU A 235 -11.11 -2.81 -11.76
N ILE A 236 -11.17 -1.89 -10.79
CA ILE A 236 -10.60 -2.10 -9.45
C ILE A 236 -11.61 -1.73 -8.37
N THR A 237 -11.39 -2.24 -7.16
CA THR A 237 -12.14 -1.88 -5.96
C THR A 237 -11.78 -0.47 -5.50
N TYR A 238 -12.50 0.04 -4.49
CA TYR A 238 -12.31 1.39 -3.96
C TYR A 238 -10.86 1.64 -3.52
N LEU A 239 -10.28 2.74 -4.02
CA LEU A 239 -8.84 3.00 -3.96
C LEU A 239 -8.36 3.68 -2.67
N ARG A 240 -9.25 4.22 -1.85
CA ARG A 240 -8.88 4.86 -0.57
C ARG A 240 -9.14 3.91 0.57
N THR A 241 -8.18 3.03 0.80
CA THR A 241 -8.26 1.98 1.82
C THR A 241 -6.92 1.75 2.49
N ASP A 242 -6.98 1.42 3.75
CA ASP A 242 -5.85 0.92 4.57
C ASP A 242 -5.99 -0.59 4.88
N SER A 243 -7.08 -1.20 4.39
CA SER A 243 -7.36 -2.63 4.54
C SER A 243 -6.61 -3.48 3.51
N THR A 244 -6.12 -4.62 3.95
CA THR A 244 -5.56 -5.68 3.10
C THR A 244 -6.52 -6.86 2.94
N ARG A 245 -7.75 -6.74 3.48
CA ARG A 245 -8.78 -7.77 3.39
C ARG A 245 -9.30 -7.90 1.96
N VAL A 246 -9.53 -9.13 1.54
CA VAL A 246 -10.22 -9.45 0.29
C VAL A 246 -11.51 -10.18 0.66
N ALA A 247 -12.61 -9.89 -0.04
CA ALA A 247 -13.87 -10.61 0.15
C ALA A 247 -13.70 -12.09 -0.18
N ASP A 248 -14.37 -12.94 0.58
CA ASP A 248 -14.24 -14.41 0.45
C ASP A 248 -14.58 -14.91 -0.96
N GLU A 249 -15.57 -14.30 -1.60
CA GLU A 249 -15.95 -14.63 -2.99
C GLU A 249 -14.84 -14.28 -3.98
N ALA A 250 -14.18 -13.13 -3.80
CA ALA A 250 -13.11 -12.68 -4.67
C ALA A 250 -11.83 -13.51 -4.45
N ASP A 251 -11.51 -13.87 -3.20
CA ASP A 251 -10.39 -14.76 -2.89
C ASP A 251 -10.60 -16.16 -3.49
N ALA A 252 -11.81 -16.71 -3.36
CA ALA A 252 -12.15 -17.99 -3.96
C ALA A 252 -12.06 -17.98 -5.49
N ALA A 253 -12.56 -16.91 -6.14
CA ALA A 253 -12.45 -16.73 -7.58
C ALA A 253 -10.99 -16.62 -8.04
N ALA A 254 -10.16 -15.83 -7.33
CA ALA A 254 -8.74 -15.68 -7.64
C ALA A 254 -7.98 -16.99 -7.49
N ARG A 255 -8.25 -17.77 -6.42
CA ARG A 255 -7.63 -19.10 -6.22
C ARG A 255 -8.02 -20.07 -7.30
N SER A 256 -9.28 -20.09 -7.71
CA SER A 256 -9.75 -20.95 -8.80
C SER A 256 -9.07 -20.60 -10.10
N PHE A 257 -8.97 -19.30 -10.41
CA PHE A 257 -8.27 -18.79 -11.59
C PHE A 257 -6.79 -19.21 -11.58
N VAL A 258 -6.10 -19.03 -10.44
CA VAL A 258 -4.67 -19.39 -10.32
C VAL A 258 -4.48 -20.91 -10.49
N LYS A 259 -5.33 -21.74 -9.90
CA LYS A 259 -5.27 -23.21 -10.07
C LYS A 259 -5.42 -23.61 -11.52
N GLU A 260 -6.39 -23.04 -12.22
CA GLU A 260 -6.71 -23.36 -13.60
C GLU A 260 -5.60 -22.94 -14.58
N HIS A 261 -5.03 -21.74 -14.38
CA HIS A 261 -4.10 -21.15 -15.35
C HIS A 261 -2.62 -21.39 -15.02
N TYR A 262 -2.27 -21.56 -13.73
CA TYR A 262 -0.88 -21.69 -13.27
C TYR A 262 -0.60 -22.99 -12.52
N GLY A 263 -1.63 -23.70 -12.09
CA GLY A 263 -1.51 -24.98 -11.38
C GLY A 263 -1.65 -24.85 -9.86
N GLU A 264 -1.89 -26.00 -9.19
CA GLU A 264 -2.18 -26.06 -7.75
C GLU A 264 -1.07 -25.53 -6.85
N ASN A 265 0.18 -25.68 -7.25
CA ASN A 265 1.34 -25.24 -6.47
C ASN A 265 1.39 -23.72 -6.30
N TYR A 266 0.73 -22.96 -7.18
CA TYR A 266 0.66 -21.49 -7.13
C TYR A 266 -0.55 -20.98 -6.35
N ALA A 267 -1.56 -21.83 -6.12
CA ALA A 267 -2.73 -21.53 -5.31
C ALA A 267 -2.53 -22.00 -3.85
N ALA A 268 -1.35 -21.74 -3.28
CA ALA A 268 -1.00 -22.17 -1.94
C ALA A 268 -2.10 -21.84 -0.91
N ALA A 269 -2.32 -22.77 0.02
CA ALA A 269 -3.24 -22.58 1.13
C ALA A 269 -2.89 -21.25 1.84
N GLY A 270 -3.76 -20.25 1.65
CA GLY A 270 -3.40 -18.90 2.00
C GLY A 270 -3.41 -18.64 3.47
N GLU A 271 -2.31 -18.16 3.93
CA GLU A 271 -2.28 -17.16 5.01
C GLU A 271 -2.48 -15.76 4.39
N ALA A 272 -3.44 -15.60 3.47
CA ALA A 272 -3.67 -14.34 2.76
C ALA A 272 -4.44 -13.30 3.57
N SER A 273 -4.80 -13.62 4.80
CA SER A 273 -5.25 -12.61 5.75
C SER A 273 -4.22 -12.54 6.86
N ALA A 274 -3.27 -11.63 6.77
CA ALA A 274 -2.67 -11.10 7.99
C ALA A 274 -3.85 -10.69 8.87
N LYS A 275 -4.08 -11.41 9.97
CA LYS A 275 -5.08 -11.03 10.98
C LYS A 275 -4.75 -9.59 11.38
N ASN A 276 -5.49 -8.65 10.83
CA ASN A 276 -5.38 -7.25 11.17
C ASN A 276 -5.78 -7.11 12.64
N THR A 277 -4.79 -7.04 13.52
CA THR A 277 -4.97 -6.87 14.97
C THR A 277 -5.22 -5.41 15.35
N GLY A 278 -5.37 -4.50 14.38
CA GLY A 278 -5.71 -3.09 14.59
C GLY A 278 -7.20 -2.83 14.41
N LYS A 279 -7.72 -1.80 15.06
CA LYS A 279 -9.07 -1.25 14.84
C LYS A 279 -9.18 -0.61 13.46
N ILE A 280 -9.21 -1.45 12.42
CA ILE A 280 -9.48 -1.03 11.05
C ILE A 280 -11.00 -0.95 10.94
N GLN A 281 -11.49 0.15 10.39
CA GLN A 281 -12.89 0.24 9.99
C GLN A 281 -13.17 -0.90 9.00
N ASP A 282 -13.85 -1.95 9.44
CA ASP A 282 -14.06 -3.24 8.78
C ASP A 282 -14.85 -3.17 7.45
N ALA A 283 -15.18 -1.94 7.00
CA ALA A 283 -16.04 -1.70 5.85
C ALA A 283 -15.30 -1.71 4.49
N HIS A 284 -13.95 -1.64 4.49
CA HIS A 284 -13.17 -1.52 3.25
C HIS A 284 -12.43 -2.79 2.92
N GLU A 285 -12.29 -3.04 1.62
CA GLU A 285 -11.43 -4.07 1.05
C GLU A 285 -10.10 -3.49 0.59
N ALA A 286 -9.13 -4.37 0.31
CA ALA A 286 -7.92 -4.04 -0.42
C ALA A 286 -8.21 -3.58 -1.85
N ILE A 287 -7.27 -2.88 -2.45
CA ILE A 287 -7.31 -2.55 -3.88
C ILE A 287 -6.99 -3.82 -4.66
N ARG A 288 -7.96 -4.33 -5.41
CA ARG A 288 -7.86 -5.53 -6.22
C ARG A 288 -8.64 -5.39 -7.53
N PRO A 289 -8.43 -6.26 -8.52
CA PRO A 289 -9.34 -6.35 -9.67
C PRO A 289 -10.77 -6.66 -9.21
N THR A 290 -11.76 -6.04 -9.84
CA THR A 290 -13.19 -6.37 -9.61
C THR A 290 -13.54 -7.74 -10.18
N ASP A 291 -12.91 -8.12 -11.29
CA ASP A 291 -13.02 -9.41 -11.94
C ASP A 291 -11.64 -9.94 -12.34
N ILE A 292 -11.20 -11.02 -11.70
CA ILE A 292 -9.89 -11.62 -11.95
C ILE A 292 -9.76 -12.19 -13.37
N THR A 293 -10.85 -12.51 -14.03
CA THR A 293 -10.85 -13.04 -15.40
C THR A 293 -10.53 -11.98 -16.44
N LEU A 294 -10.70 -10.69 -16.10
CA LEU A 294 -10.28 -9.56 -16.94
C LEU A 294 -8.78 -9.37 -16.85
N THR A 295 -8.03 -10.29 -17.44
CA THR A 295 -6.57 -10.25 -17.42
C THR A 295 -6.03 -8.99 -18.07
N PRO A 296 -4.80 -8.55 -17.72
CA PRO A 296 -4.17 -7.41 -18.37
C PRO A 296 -4.12 -7.54 -19.90
N VAL A 297 -3.93 -8.75 -20.41
CA VAL A 297 -3.90 -8.99 -21.87
C VAL A 297 -5.24 -8.65 -22.52
N MET A 298 -6.35 -9.01 -21.90
CA MET A 298 -7.70 -8.76 -22.43
C MET A 298 -8.05 -7.27 -22.47
N VAL A 299 -7.66 -6.51 -21.46
CA VAL A 299 -8.00 -5.08 -21.37
C VAL A 299 -6.97 -4.16 -22.06
N LYS A 300 -5.86 -4.71 -22.54
CA LYS A 300 -4.75 -3.93 -23.09
C LYS A 300 -5.15 -2.98 -24.22
N GLU A 301 -5.97 -3.45 -25.16
CA GLU A 301 -6.41 -2.65 -26.31
C GLU A 301 -7.42 -1.57 -25.93
N SER A 302 -8.12 -1.73 -24.80
CA SER A 302 -9.14 -0.81 -24.33
C SER A 302 -8.58 0.30 -23.45
N LEU A 303 -7.38 0.14 -22.90
CA LEU A 303 -6.81 1.06 -21.93
C LEU A 303 -5.68 1.91 -22.49
N PRO A 304 -5.66 3.23 -22.24
CA PRO A 304 -4.47 4.04 -22.38
C PRO A 304 -3.27 3.45 -21.62
N ARG A 305 -2.07 3.67 -22.11
CA ARG A 305 -0.82 3.07 -21.61
C ARG A 305 -0.66 3.14 -20.09
N ASP A 306 -0.93 4.30 -19.49
CA ASP A 306 -0.71 4.50 -18.05
C ASP A 306 -1.78 3.76 -17.21
N LEU A 307 -3.05 3.73 -17.66
CA LEU A 307 -4.12 2.96 -17.03
C LEU A 307 -3.80 1.47 -17.10
N PHE A 308 -3.40 0.99 -18.28
CA PHE A 308 -2.99 -0.40 -18.47
C PHE A 308 -1.86 -0.80 -17.54
N ARG A 309 -0.80 0.02 -17.43
CA ARG A 309 0.36 -0.29 -16.56
C ARG A 309 -0.03 -0.35 -15.09
N LEU A 310 -0.90 0.55 -14.63
CA LEU A 310 -1.36 0.53 -13.24
C LEU A 310 -2.29 -0.66 -12.99
N TYR A 311 -3.21 -0.95 -13.92
CA TYR A 311 -4.06 -2.13 -13.81
C TYR A 311 -3.25 -3.43 -13.78
N GLN A 312 -2.25 -3.56 -14.65
CA GLN A 312 -1.34 -4.70 -14.69
C GLN A 312 -0.56 -4.88 -13.36
N LEU A 313 -0.21 -3.78 -12.69
CA LEU A 313 0.46 -3.83 -11.39
C LEU A 313 -0.48 -4.31 -10.28
N ILE A 314 -1.75 -3.93 -10.34
CA ILE A 314 -2.76 -4.29 -9.35
C ILE A 314 -3.20 -5.75 -9.55
N TRP A 315 -3.38 -6.16 -10.80
CA TRP A 315 -3.80 -7.51 -11.18
C TRP A 315 -2.74 -8.56 -10.86
#